data_8d4b1abc116eafd16ee38c8b2eb0f28e
#
_entry.id   8d4b1abc116eafd16ee38c8b2eb0f28e
#
_cell.length_a   1.000
_cell.length_b   1.000
_cell.length_c   1.000
_cell.angle_alpha   90.00
_cell.angle_beta   90.00
_cell.angle_gamma   90.00
#
_symmetry.space_group_name_H-M   'P 1'
#
loop_
_entity.id
_entity.type
_entity.pdbx_description
1 polymer ?
#
loop_
_entity_poly.entity_id
_entity_poly.type
_entity_poly.pdbx_seq_one_letter_code
_entity_poly.pdbx_strand_id
1 'polypeptide(L)'
;MTTMNRNFWDKNAGRYDAFLARDAAVYERMVHLMHHTVQDKDVLELAAGTGLISRKIAGIARSVEATDQSPEMIAQARRDNPSRKLHFSVQNMFDLPYADKSFDVVIVSNALHIVPEPEKALREIRRVLRDGGVLIAPTFTHLGNGLFGKIRAFFLKLAGFPLYHRWSTESYLQFLQQNGWHIHKSLVLRASFPLTYAECTKA
;
A
#
# COMPACT_ATOMS: atom_id res chain seq x y z
N MET A 1 6.07 -8.15 -10.87
CA MET A 1 6.18 -9.00 -9.66
C MET A 1 6.50 -10.41 -10.12
N THR A 2 7.45 -11.11 -9.49
CA THR A 2 7.80 -12.47 -9.87
C THR A 2 6.68 -13.43 -9.47
N THR A 3 6.50 -14.51 -10.23
CA THR A 3 5.51 -15.58 -9.96
C THR A 3 5.60 -16.10 -8.52
N MET A 4 6.80 -16.12 -7.94
CA MET A 4 7.06 -16.58 -6.58
C MET A 4 6.43 -15.68 -5.50
N ASN A 5 6.38 -14.36 -5.72
CA ASN A 5 5.76 -13.40 -4.79
C ASN A 5 4.23 -13.51 -4.78
N ARG A 6 3.62 -13.69 -5.96
CA ARG A 6 2.18 -13.93 -6.09
C ARG A 6 1.75 -15.19 -5.34
N ASN A 7 2.47 -16.31 -5.52
CA ASN A 7 2.16 -17.59 -4.87
C ASN A 7 2.16 -17.51 -3.34
N PHE A 8 3.00 -16.65 -2.75
CA PHE A 8 2.99 -16.41 -1.31
C PHE A 8 1.67 -15.78 -0.85
N TRP A 9 1.22 -14.74 -1.54
CA TRP A 9 -0.01 -14.03 -1.19
C TRP A 9 -1.25 -14.86 -1.43
N ASP A 10 -1.33 -15.60 -2.54
CA ASP A 10 -2.43 -16.53 -2.83
C ASP A 10 -2.60 -17.56 -1.69
N LYS A 11 -1.52 -18.16 -1.21
CA LYS A 11 -1.56 -19.15 -0.12
C LYS A 11 -1.96 -18.58 1.24
N ASN A 12 -1.73 -17.29 1.47
CA ASN A 12 -1.95 -16.66 2.77
C ASN A 12 -3.21 -15.78 2.84
N ALA A 13 -3.96 -15.62 1.74
CA ALA A 13 -5.14 -14.74 1.67
C ALA A 13 -6.16 -15.03 2.78
N GLY A 14 -6.47 -16.28 3.05
CA GLY A 14 -7.45 -16.66 4.08
C GLY A 14 -7.02 -16.40 5.53
N ARG A 15 -5.73 -16.12 5.79
CA ARG A 15 -5.19 -15.81 7.12
C ARG A 15 -4.74 -14.36 7.25
N TYR A 16 -4.79 -13.61 6.18
CA TYR A 16 -4.24 -12.27 6.11
C TYR A 16 -4.95 -11.29 7.03
N ASP A 17 -6.27 -11.34 7.10
CA ASP A 17 -7.08 -10.48 7.97
C ASP A 17 -6.78 -10.71 9.47
N ALA A 18 -6.56 -11.96 9.89
CA ALA A 18 -6.15 -12.28 11.25
C ALA A 18 -4.75 -11.70 11.58
N PHE A 19 -3.86 -11.66 10.59
CA PHE A 19 -2.55 -11.02 10.74
C PHE A 19 -2.69 -9.50 10.91
N LEU A 20 -3.53 -8.84 10.09
CA LEU A 20 -3.78 -7.41 10.14
C LEU A 20 -4.52 -6.97 11.40
N ALA A 21 -5.36 -7.83 11.97
CA ALA A 21 -6.13 -7.53 13.19
C ALA A 21 -5.24 -7.11 14.37
N ARG A 22 -3.98 -7.55 14.42
CA ARG A 22 -3.00 -7.17 15.46
C ARG A 22 -2.65 -5.69 15.43
N ASP A 23 -2.73 -5.06 14.26
CA ASP A 23 -2.41 -3.64 14.04
C ASP A 23 -3.66 -2.82 13.65
N ALA A 24 -4.88 -3.32 13.98
CA ALA A 24 -6.14 -2.69 13.59
C ALA A 24 -6.22 -1.20 13.98
N ALA A 25 -5.76 -0.83 15.18
CA ALA A 25 -5.74 0.56 15.63
C ALA A 25 -4.85 1.47 14.74
N VAL A 26 -3.78 0.93 14.18
CA VAL A 26 -2.89 1.67 13.26
C VAL A 26 -3.60 1.91 11.92
N TYR A 27 -4.31 0.92 11.40
CA TYR A 27 -5.11 1.07 10.18
C TYR A 27 -6.26 2.07 10.37
N GLU A 28 -6.94 2.08 11.52
CA GLU A 28 -7.93 3.13 11.85
C GLU A 28 -7.28 4.51 11.87
N ARG A 29 -6.10 4.62 12.50
CA ARG A 29 -5.36 5.89 12.52
C ARG A 29 -4.94 6.34 11.11
N MET A 30 -4.51 5.41 10.25
CA MET A 30 -4.17 5.73 8.85
C MET A 30 -5.40 6.26 8.09
N VAL A 31 -6.56 5.61 8.21
CA VAL A 31 -7.81 6.05 7.58
C VAL A 31 -8.20 7.44 8.08
N HIS A 32 -8.08 7.70 9.39
CA HIS A 32 -8.32 9.04 9.93
C HIS A 32 -7.36 10.10 9.36
N LEU A 33 -6.08 9.77 9.20
CA LEU A 33 -5.08 10.69 8.65
C LEU A 33 -5.34 11.05 7.19
N MET A 34 -5.83 10.10 6.39
CA MET A 34 -6.10 10.30 4.96
C MET A 34 -7.54 10.79 4.67
N HIS A 35 -8.39 10.91 5.68
CA HIS A 35 -9.82 11.22 5.53
C HIS A 35 -10.08 12.40 4.59
N HIS A 36 -9.48 13.56 4.88
CA HIS A 36 -9.68 14.77 4.07
C HIS A 36 -9.05 14.66 2.69
N THR A 37 -7.97 13.89 2.56
CA THR A 37 -7.28 13.67 1.28
C THR A 37 -8.11 12.82 0.33
N VAL A 38 -8.87 11.85 0.84
CA VAL A 38 -9.70 10.94 0.02
C VAL A 38 -11.15 11.39 -0.11
N GLN A 39 -11.61 12.37 0.68
CA GLN A 39 -12.99 12.82 0.69
C GLN A 39 -13.43 13.34 -0.69
N ASP A 40 -14.51 12.77 -1.23
CA ASP A 40 -15.09 13.09 -2.55
C ASP A 40 -14.10 12.96 -3.73
N LYS A 41 -13.09 12.08 -3.63
CA LYS A 41 -12.05 11.84 -4.62
C LYS A 41 -12.22 10.50 -5.33
N ASP A 42 -11.70 10.42 -6.57
CA ASP A 42 -11.49 9.16 -7.28
C ASP A 42 -10.18 8.55 -6.79
N VAL A 43 -10.27 7.43 -6.09
CA VAL A 43 -9.14 6.80 -5.40
C VAL A 43 -8.77 5.49 -6.08
N LEU A 44 -7.49 5.28 -6.31
CA LEU A 44 -6.91 3.99 -6.68
C LEU A 44 -6.11 3.45 -5.48
N GLU A 45 -6.41 2.25 -5.01
CA GLU A 45 -5.58 1.52 -4.07
C GLU A 45 -4.84 0.38 -4.77
N LEU A 46 -3.50 0.38 -4.68
CA LEU A 46 -2.63 -0.66 -5.22
C LEU A 46 -2.20 -1.63 -4.11
N ALA A 47 -2.12 -2.92 -4.44
CA ALA A 47 -1.84 -4.00 -3.49
C ALA A 47 -2.81 -3.96 -2.30
N ALA A 48 -4.09 -3.83 -2.59
CA ALA A 48 -5.16 -3.67 -1.59
C ALA A 48 -5.36 -4.91 -0.71
N GLY A 49 -4.79 -6.07 -1.09
CA GLY A 49 -4.98 -7.33 -0.39
C GLY A 49 -6.45 -7.70 -0.29
N THR A 50 -6.91 -7.94 0.93
CA THR A 50 -8.32 -8.25 1.22
C THR A 50 -9.23 -7.01 1.31
N GLY A 51 -8.71 -5.81 1.02
CA GLY A 51 -9.49 -4.56 0.93
C GLY A 51 -9.76 -3.86 2.27
N LEU A 52 -8.89 -4.02 3.26
CA LEU A 52 -9.09 -3.43 4.59
C LEU A 52 -9.20 -1.90 4.55
N ILE A 53 -8.31 -1.21 3.83
CA ILE A 53 -8.33 0.25 3.70
C ILE A 53 -9.46 0.67 2.76
N SER A 54 -9.58 0.03 1.59
CA SER A 54 -10.59 0.33 0.58
C SER A 54 -12.00 0.35 1.16
N ARG A 55 -12.38 -0.65 1.96
CA ARG A 55 -13.71 -0.70 2.59
C ARG A 55 -13.95 0.45 3.55
N LYS A 56 -12.94 0.87 4.31
CA LYS A 56 -13.04 1.96 5.28
C LYS A 56 -13.19 3.32 4.61
N ILE A 57 -12.57 3.51 3.45
CA ILE A 57 -12.62 4.79 2.71
C ILE A 57 -13.77 4.86 1.70
N ALA A 58 -14.40 3.74 1.35
CA ALA A 58 -15.46 3.69 0.33
C ALA A 58 -16.67 4.58 0.66
N GLY A 59 -16.98 4.79 1.94
CA GLY A 59 -18.04 5.71 2.38
C GLY A 59 -17.67 7.19 2.25
N ILE A 60 -16.38 7.50 2.17
CA ILE A 60 -15.81 8.85 2.19
C ILE A 60 -15.47 9.30 0.76
N ALA A 61 -14.88 8.41 -0.03
CA ALA A 61 -14.47 8.67 -1.40
C ALA A 61 -15.66 8.82 -2.35
N ARG A 62 -15.44 9.44 -3.50
CA ARG A 62 -16.38 9.44 -4.62
C ARG A 62 -16.45 8.06 -5.28
N SER A 63 -15.29 7.48 -5.56
CA SER A 63 -15.12 6.12 -6.06
C SER A 63 -13.80 5.52 -5.56
N VAL A 64 -13.75 4.20 -5.41
CA VAL A 64 -12.53 3.47 -5.05
C VAL A 64 -12.34 2.31 -6.01
N GLU A 65 -11.25 2.34 -6.75
CA GLU A 65 -10.73 1.20 -7.49
C GLU A 65 -9.63 0.55 -6.64
N ALA A 66 -9.83 -0.68 -6.20
CA ALA A 66 -8.91 -1.40 -5.33
C ALA A 66 -8.33 -2.61 -6.09
N THR A 67 -7.01 -2.63 -6.21
CA THR A 67 -6.32 -3.61 -7.05
C THR A 67 -5.29 -4.42 -6.28
N ASP A 68 -5.19 -5.69 -6.63
CA ASP A 68 -4.11 -6.56 -6.15
C ASP A 68 -3.69 -7.51 -7.27
N GLN A 69 -2.46 -7.98 -7.25
CA GLN A 69 -1.99 -8.94 -8.24
C GLN A 69 -2.43 -10.38 -7.92
N SER A 70 -2.79 -10.66 -6.66
CA SER A 70 -3.27 -11.95 -6.20
C SER A 70 -4.77 -12.10 -6.49
N PRO A 71 -5.19 -13.04 -7.35
CA PRO A 71 -6.61 -13.34 -7.55
C PRO A 71 -7.30 -13.80 -6.26
N GLU A 72 -6.58 -14.51 -5.39
CA GLU A 72 -7.11 -15.02 -4.13
C GLU A 72 -7.40 -13.89 -3.13
N MET A 73 -6.52 -12.87 -3.07
CA MET A 73 -6.77 -11.65 -2.29
C MET A 73 -8.03 -10.93 -2.79
N ILE A 74 -8.15 -10.74 -4.10
CA ILE A 74 -9.31 -10.09 -4.71
C ILE A 74 -10.59 -10.92 -4.53
N ALA A 75 -10.51 -12.25 -4.62
CA ALA A 75 -11.64 -13.12 -4.34
C ALA A 75 -12.12 -12.97 -2.90
N GLN A 76 -11.21 -12.90 -1.94
CA GLN A 76 -11.52 -12.62 -0.54
C GLN A 76 -12.12 -11.20 -0.36
N ALA A 77 -11.50 -10.19 -0.99
CA ALA A 77 -11.95 -8.82 -0.94
C ALA A 77 -13.39 -8.63 -1.47
N ARG A 78 -13.80 -9.39 -2.47
CA ARG A 78 -15.15 -9.31 -3.06
C ARG A 78 -16.24 -9.93 -2.21
N ARG A 79 -15.93 -10.87 -1.29
CA ARG A 79 -16.94 -11.64 -0.54
C ARG A 79 -17.92 -10.77 0.25
N ASP A 80 -17.40 -9.69 0.87
CA ASP A 80 -18.16 -8.85 1.78
C ASP A 80 -18.15 -7.38 1.33
N ASN A 81 -18.33 -7.12 0.02
CA ASN A 81 -18.35 -5.75 -0.50
C ASN A 81 -19.78 -5.27 -0.78
N PRO A 82 -20.42 -4.54 0.14
CA PRO A 82 -21.74 -3.98 -0.05
C PRO A 82 -21.74 -2.64 -0.82
N SER A 83 -20.56 -2.02 -1.01
CA SER A 83 -20.47 -0.67 -1.55
C SER A 83 -20.44 -0.67 -3.08
N ARG A 84 -21.37 0.07 -3.70
CA ARG A 84 -21.35 0.33 -5.16
C ARG A 84 -20.22 1.28 -5.59
N LYS A 85 -19.61 2.00 -4.66
CA LYS A 85 -18.51 2.92 -4.92
C LYS A 85 -17.14 2.22 -4.91
N LEU A 86 -17.05 0.96 -4.46
CA LEU A 86 -15.84 0.19 -4.32
C LEU A 86 -15.82 -0.95 -5.32
N HIS A 87 -14.84 -0.93 -6.20
CA HIS A 87 -14.59 -1.97 -7.18
C HIS A 87 -13.25 -2.65 -6.90
N PHE A 88 -13.23 -3.99 -6.98
CA PHE A 88 -12.01 -4.80 -6.81
C PHE A 88 -11.62 -5.46 -8.12
N SER A 89 -10.35 -5.33 -8.53
CA SER A 89 -9.84 -5.98 -9.74
C SER A 89 -8.43 -6.56 -9.58
N VAL A 90 -8.12 -7.59 -10.36
CA VAL A 90 -6.77 -8.16 -10.40
C VAL A 90 -5.94 -7.36 -11.37
N GLN A 91 -4.93 -6.62 -10.88
CA GLN A 91 -4.08 -5.77 -11.71
C GLN A 91 -2.61 -5.86 -11.30
N ASN A 92 -1.74 -5.55 -12.26
CA ASN A 92 -0.32 -5.41 -12.03
C ASN A 92 0.05 -3.93 -11.80
N MET A 93 0.57 -3.58 -10.62
CA MET A 93 0.96 -2.21 -10.30
C MET A 93 2.08 -1.63 -11.18
N PHE A 94 2.77 -2.47 -11.95
CA PHE A 94 3.83 -2.05 -12.89
C PHE A 94 3.34 -1.77 -14.31
N ASP A 95 2.05 -2.07 -14.58
CA ASP A 95 1.41 -1.91 -15.89
C ASP A 95 -0.10 -1.81 -15.66
N LEU A 96 -0.57 -0.61 -15.37
CA LEU A 96 -1.95 -0.34 -14.97
C LEU A 96 -2.82 -0.07 -16.20
N PRO A 97 -4.00 -0.69 -16.33
CA PRO A 97 -4.89 -0.53 -17.49
C PRO A 97 -5.71 0.76 -17.44
N TYR A 98 -5.22 1.79 -16.77
CA TYR A 98 -5.90 3.07 -16.63
C TYR A 98 -5.21 4.14 -17.47
N ALA A 99 -6.00 5.08 -17.99
CA ALA A 99 -5.48 6.23 -18.71
C ALA A 99 -4.63 7.13 -17.80
N ASP A 100 -3.77 7.94 -18.40
CA ASP A 100 -3.04 8.97 -17.69
C ASP A 100 -3.99 9.91 -16.94
N LYS A 101 -3.58 10.35 -15.74
CA LYS A 101 -4.33 11.34 -14.94
C LYS A 101 -5.79 10.93 -14.65
N SER A 102 -6.02 9.65 -14.33
CA SER A 102 -7.34 9.10 -14.06
C SER A 102 -7.81 9.30 -12.60
N PHE A 103 -6.87 9.38 -11.64
CA PHE A 103 -7.18 9.38 -10.22
C PHE A 103 -6.73 10.65 -9.52
N ASP A 104 -7.51 11.08 -8.52
CA ASP A 104 -7.14 12.20 -7.64
C ASP A 104 -6.17 11.76 -6.55
N VAL A 105 -6.32 10.52 -6.07
CA VAL A 105 -5.49 9.93 -5.01
C VAL A 105 -5.09 8.52 -5.39
N VAL A 106 -3.82 8.19 -5.17
CA VAL A 106 -3.33 6.80 -5.24
C VAL A 106 -2.81 6.39 -3.87
N ILE A 107 -3.27 5.25 -3.37
CA ILE A 107 -2.82 4.64 -2.11
C ILE A 107 -1.99 3.40 -2.44
N VAL A 108 -0.80 3.29 -1.83
CA VAL A 108 0.03 2.08 -1.90
C VAL A 108 0.54 1.75 -0.50
N SER A 109 -0.21 0.92 0.21
CA SER A 109 0.06 0.59 1.62
C SER A 109 0.84 -0.71 1.77
N ASN A 110 1.96 -0.67 2.48
CA ASN A 110 2.78 -1.83 2.82
C ASN A 110 3.20 -2.70 1.62
N ALA A 111 3.36 -2.10 0.43
CA ALA A 111 3.67 -2.81 -0.80
C ALA A 111 5.05 -2.49 -1.37
N LEU A 112 5.51 -1.24 -1.32
CA LEU A 112 6.77 -0.85 -1.97
C LEU A 112 7.99 -1.62 -1.45
N HIS A 113 8.02 -2.02 -0.19
CA HIS A 113 9.13 -2.76 0.40
C HIS A 113 9.15 -4.27 0.03
N ILE A 114 8.03 -4.78 -0.51
CA ILE A 114 7.87 -6.19 -0.91
C ILE A 114 7.86 -6.42 -2.41
N VAL A 115 8.20 -5.41 -3.19
CA VAL A 115 8.34 -5.52 -4.66
C VAL A 115 9.79 -5.30 -5.09
N PRO A 116 10.24 -5.96 -6.16
CA PRO A 116 11.65 -5.88 -6.57
C PRO A 116 12.03 -4.54 -7.18
N GLU A 117 11.10 -3.83 -7.83
CA GLU A 117 11.35 -2.59 -8.58
C GLU A 117 10.33 -1.51 -8.21
N PRO A 118 10.38 -0.98 -6.96
CA PRO A 118 9.39 -0.01 -6.49
C PRO A 118 9.39 1.30 -7.30
N GLU A 119 10.51 1.64 -7.97
CA GLU A 119 10.60 2.78 -8.87
C GLU A 119 9.67 2.64 -10.09
N LYS A 120 9.47 1.42 -10.60
CA LYS A 120 8.52 1.16 -11.69
C LYS A 120 7.08 1.42 -11.22
N ALA A 121 6.74 0.95 -10.02
CA ALA A 121 5.44 1.22 -9.42
C ALA A 121 5.21 2.73 -9.25
N LEU A 122 6.22 3.47 -8.75
CA LEU A 122 6.14 4.92 -8.60
C LEU A 122 5.96 5.65 -9.93
N ARG A 123 6.56 5.16 -11.03
CA ARG A 123 6.33 5.74 -12.38
C ARG A 123 4.89 5.53 -12.87
N GLU A 124 4.32 4.33 -12.70
CA GLU A 124 2.93 4.05 -13.04
C GLU A 124 1.95 4.86 -12.17
N ILE A 125 2.21 4.96 -10.87
CA ILE A 125 1.45 5.83 -9.96
C ILE A 125 1.48 7.29 -10.47
N ARG A 126 2.66 7.79 -10.83
CA ARG A 126 2.82 9.15 -11.37
C ARG A 126 2.02 9.36 -12.66
N ARG A 127 1.97 8.36 -13.53
CA ARG A 127 1.23 8.41 -14.80
C ARG A 127 -0.28 8.52 -14.57
N VAL A 128 -0.82 7.62 -13.73
CA VAL A 128 -2.28 7.56 -13.51
C VAL A 128 -2.80 8.65 -12.56
N LEU A 129 -1.94 9.27 -11.76
CA LEU A 129 -2.30 10.34 -10.85
C LEU A 129 -2.50 11.64 -11.62
N ARG A 130 -3.58 12.38 -11.33
CA ARG A 130 -3.86 13.72 -11.87
C ARG A 130 -2.78 14.73 -11.46
N ASP A 131 -2.71 15.85 -12.18
CA ASP A 131 -1.91 17.00 -11.73
C ASP A 131 -2.51 17.54 -10.42
N GLY A 132 -1.66 17.80 -9.43
CA GLY A 132 -2.10 18.14 -8.08
C GLY A 132 -2.69 16.98 -7.26
N GLY A 133 -2.72 15.77 -7.82
CA GLY A 133 -3.16 14.58 -7.09
C GLY A 133 -2.15 14.13 -6.03
N VAL A 134 -2.61 13.30 -5.08
CA VAL A 134 -1.85 12.89 -3.90
C VAL A 134 -1.54 11.40 -3.92
N LEU A 135 -0.28 11.06 -3.70
CA LEU A 135 0.17 9.71 -3.36
C LEU A 135 0.17 9.54 -1.84
N ILE A 136 -0.54 8.54 -1.32
CA ILE A 136 -0.48 8.09 0.08
C ILE A 136 0.29 6.76 0.12
N ALA A 137 1.47 6.77 0.74
CA ALA A 137 2.38 5.63 0.67
C ALA A 137 2.88 5.22 2.06
N PRO A 138 2.02 4.66 2.93
CA PRO A 138 2.47 4.09 4.19
C PRO A 138 3.25 2.79 3.98
N THR A 139 4.34 2.61 4.72
CA THR A 139 5.12 1.37 4.65
C THR A 139 5.74 1.01 6.00
N PHE A 140 5.88 -0.28 6.26
CA PHE A 140 6.65 -0.73 7.41
C PHE A 140 8.12 -0.38 7.22
N THR A 141 8.69 0.29 8.23
CA THR A 141 10.11 0.65 8.28
C THR A 141 10.78 -0.05 9.45
N HIS A 142 12.07 -0.30 9.32
CA HIS A 142 12.82 -0.98 10.36
C HIS A 142 13.54 0.05 11.24
N LEU A 143 13.24 0.06 12.54
CA LEU A 143 14.04 0.82 13.51
C LEU A 143 15.41 0.14 13.65
N GLY A 144 16.42 0.74 12.99
CA GLY A 144 17.83 0.43 13.20
C GLY A 144 18.31 -0.96 12.74
N ASN A 145 19.61 -1.07 12.59
CA ASN A 145 20.31 -2.32 12.26
C ASN A 145 20.58 -3.21 13.50
N GLY A 146 19.79 -3.10 14.56
CA GLY A 146 19.95 -3.88 15.77
C GLY A 146 19.83 -5.39 15.54
N LEU A 147 20.47 -6.18 16.40
CA LEU A 147 20.50 -7.65 16.34
C LEU A 147 19.09 -8.25 16.25
N PHE A 148 18.13 -7.73 17.01
CA PHE A 148 16.73 -8.16 16.98
C PHE A 148 16.05 -7.93 15.62
N GLY A 149 16.33 -6.82 14.95
CA GLY A 149 15.81 -6.55 13.61
C GLY A 149 16.35 -7.52 12.56
N LYS A 150 17.64 -7.91 12.67
CA LYS A 150 18.27 -8.90 11.79
C LYS A 150 17.67 -10.30 12.01
N ILE A 151 17.50 -10.72 13.26
CA ILE A 151 16.92 -12.01 13.62
C ILE A 151 15.47 -12.11 13.10
N ARG A 152 14.66 -11.08 13.31
CA ARG A 152 13.26 -11.06 12.87
C ARG A 152 13.12 -11.07 11.35
N ALA A 153 13.98 -10.35 10.62
CA ALA A 153 14.02 -10.39 9.16
C ALA A 153 14.46 -11.76 8.64
N PHE A 154 15.36 -12.45 9.33
CA PHE A 154 15.76 -13.81 9.02
C PHE A 154 14.55 -14.77 9.12
N PHE A 155 13.77 -14.71 10.20
CA PHE A 155 12.58 -15.55 10.36
C PHE A 155 11.48 -15.22 9.33
N LEU A 156 11.26 -13.95 8.97
CA LEU A 156 10.34 -13.56 7.90
C LEU A 156 10.78 -14.14 6.55
N LYS A 157 12.07 -14.09 6.26
CA LYS A 157 12.63 -14.68 5.04
C LYS A 157 12.50 -16.20 5.03
N LEU A 158 12.71 -16.85 6.18
CA LEU A 158 12.53 -18.30 6.33
C LEU A 158 11.07 -18.74 6.13
N ALA A 159 10.12 -17.87 6.54
CA ALA A 159 8.68 -18.04 6.29
C ALA A 159 8.27 -17.72 4.83
N GLY A 160 9.22 -17.39 3.95
CA GLY A 160 8.98 -17.09 2.54
C GLY A 160 8.40 -15.69 2.30
N PHE A 161 8.43 -14.80 3.32
CA PHE A 161 7.93 -13.42 3.15
C PHE A 161 8.81 -12.66 2.15
N PRO A 162 8.23 -12.05 1.10
CA PRO A 162 8.98 -11.38 0.04
C PRO A 162 9.45 -9.99 0.47
N LEU A 163 10.51 -9.90 1.26
CA LEU A 163 11.10 -8.64 1.71
C LEU A 163 12.29 -8.28 0.80
N TYR A 164 12.10 -7.31 -0.10
CA TYR A 164 13.14 -6.84 -1.01
C TYR A 164 13.89 -5.62 -0.47
N HIS A 165 13.18 -4.68 0.14
CA HIS A 165 13.76 -3.44 0.63
C HIS A 165 13.57 -3.31 2.14
N ARG A 166 14.67 -2.89 2.82
CA ARG A 166 14.70 -2.69 4.27
C ARG A 166 15.04 -1.22 4.52
N TRP A 167 14.02 -0.40 4.55
CA TRP A 167 14.18 1.03 4.80
C TRP A 167 14.07 1.37 6.29
N SER A 168 14.87 2.34 6.74
CA SER A 168 14.52 3.18 7.88
C SER A 168 13.50 4.22 7.44
N THR A 169 12.91 4.96 8.38
CA THR A 169 12.03 6.09 8.06
C THR A 169 12.74 7.08 7.13
N GLU A 170 13.97 7.48 7.47
CA GLU A 170 14.75 8.46 6.73
C GLU A 170 15.05 7.99 5.30
N SER A 171 15.56 6.75 5.17
CA SER A 171 15.91 6.20 3.85
C SER A 171 14.68 5.97 2.97
N TYR A 172 13.52 5.67 3.56
CA TYR A 172 12.26 5.56 2.83
C TYR A 172 11.77 6.91 2.31
N LEU A 173 11.77 7.93 3.15
CA LEU A 173 11.39 9.29 2.73
C LEU A 173 12.36 9.82 1.67
N GLN A 174 13.66 9.60 1.84
CA GLN A 174 14.66 9.93 0.82
C GLN A 174 14.43 9.20 -0.51
N PHE A 175 14.06 7.91 -0.46
CA PHE A 175 13.70 7.13 -1.66
C PHE A 175 12.53 7.76 -2.41
N LEU A 176 11.46 8.19 -1.73
CA LEU A 176 10.34 8.88 -2.37
C LEU A 176 10.80 10.19 -3.01
N GLN A 177 11.58 11.01 -2.32
CA GLN A 177 12.09 12.28 -2.84
C GLN A 177 12.99 12.10 -4.08
N GLN A 178 13.89 11.12 -4.06
CA GLN A 178 14.77 10.78 -5.20
C GLN A 178 14.00 10.30 -6.42
N ASN A 179 12.77 9.77 -6.23
CA ASN A 179 11.87 9.37 -7.30
C ASN A 179 10.86 10.47 -7.69
N GLY A 180 11.16 11.74 -7.36
CA GLY A 180 10.40 12.91 -7.81
C GLY A 180 9.10 13.14 -7.04
N TRP A 181 9.05 12.78 -5.75
CA TRP A 181 7.90 13.04 -4.89
C TRP A 181 8.24 14.10 -3.85
N HIS A 182 7.39 15.12 -3.74
CA HIS A 182 7.44 16.12 -2.68
C HIS A 182 6.57 15.65 -1.52
N ILE A 183 7.21 15.42 -0.35
CA ILE A 183 6.53 14.95 0.86
C ILE A 183 5.99 16.16 1.61
N HIS A 184 4.67 16.30 1.73
CA HIS A 184 4.05 17.39 2.48
C HIS A 184 3.54 16.96 3.86
N LYS A 185 3.41 15.64 4.09
CA LYS A 185 3.04 15.09 5.39
C LYS A 185 3.72 13.75 5.62
N SER A 186 4.38 13.60 6.78
CA SER A 186 4.92 12.31 7.18
C SER A 186 4.90 12.15 8.69
N LEU A 187 4.70 10.93 9.16
CA LEU A 187 4.78 10.58 10.58
C LEU A 187 5.02 9.09 10.76
N VAL A 188 5.57 8.70 11.91
CA VAL A 188 5.77 7.30 12.28
C VAL A 188 4.66 6.85 13.21
N LEU A 189 3.93 5.81 12.81
CA LEU A 189 2.91 5.16 13.61
C LEU A 189 3.51 3.96 14.34
N ARG A 190 3.12 3.78 15.61
CA ARG A 190 3.51 2.62 16.41
C ARG A 190 2.61 1.45 16.07
N ALA A 191 3.16 0.46 15.39
CA ALA A 191 2.54 -0.81 15.03
C ALA A 191 3.42 -1.97 15.52
N SER A 192 3.07 -3.20 15.17
CA SER A 192 3.94 -4.38 15.37
C SER A 192 5.34 -4.16 14.80
N PHE A 193 5.44 -3.40 13.71
CA PHE A 193 6.64 -2.75 13.19
C PHE A 193 6.36 -1.25 13.06
N PRO A 194 7.36 -0.36 13.24
CA PRO A 194 7.17 1.04 12.92
C PRO A 194 6.65 1.19 11.49
N LEU A 195 5.60 1.98 11.32
CA LEU A 195 5.01 2.26 10.03
C LEU A 195 5.21 3.74 9.72
N THR A 196 5.97 4.02 8.66
CA THR A 196 6.13 5.38 8.15
C THR A 196 4.99 5.69 7.20
N TYR A 197 4.13 6.62 7.60
CA TYR A 197 3.07 7.20 6.79
C TYR A 197 3.62 8.38 6.01
N ALA A 198 3.32 8.48 4.72
CA ALA A 198 3.70 9.61 3.89
C ALA A 198 2.55 9.99 2.93
N GLU A 199 2.28 11.31 2.81
CA GLU A 199 1.48 11.90 1.75
C GLU A 199 2.38 12.79 0.90
N CYS A 200 2.31 12.61 -0.44
CA CYS A 200 3.22 13.21 -1.38
C CYS A 200 2.48 13.76 -2.59
N THR A 201 3.02 14.81 -3.21
CA THR A 201 2.64 15.31 -4.53
C THR A 201 3.77 15.10 -5.52
N LYS A 202 3.46 15.20 -6.81
CA LYS A 202 4.52 15.22 -7.84
C LYS A 202 5.43 16.42 -7.61
N ALA A 203 6.76 16.20 -7.59
CA ALA A 203 7.75 17.27 -7.61
C ALA A 203 7.91 17.83 -9.03
#